data_551556174017d6573939718ece72a50d
#
_entry.id   551556174017d6573939718ece72a50d
#
_cell.length_a   1.000
_cell.length_b   1.000
_cell.length_c   1.000
_cell.angle_alpha   90.00
_cell.angle_beta   90.00
_cell.angle_gamma   90.00
#
_symmetry.space_group_name_H-M   'P 1'
#
loop_
_entity.id
_entity.type
_entity.pdbx_description
1 polymer ?
#
loop_
_entity_poly.entity_id
_entity_poly.type
_entity_poly.pdbx_seq_one_letter_code
_entity_poly.pdbx_strand_id
1 'polypeptide(L)'
;MANNFKHKDISQIFDMVRDRDHYTVIRDFFELSAISIRNNFDFGPEHANFEKRYMEIAQGYKKEYLEGFAMALGLLGEKIRSAVEGNAPFADWAGQLYMDSGTSNGKAGQFFTPYSVSQCMARINFPKDEVRAKLGSDPNSVLTIYEPTCGAGGLIVASIDALNEAGVNYSWNAFVDCGDIDPRCVHMTYVTLSLLGVPAVVRLGDALMMEYRQNWFTPAYLMAWPHFKKQIGRGNYPNSATVPKSTDTQEKPQEAAPEPPKEELQELASAVAETAPNCDENGQFSLF
;
A
#
# COMPACT_ATOMS: atom_id res chain seq x y z
N MET A 1 16.19 -25.48 -6.14
CA MET A 1 15.25 -24.71 -6.97
C MET A 1 15.38 -23.19 -6.82
N ALA A 2 15.80 -22.66 -5.66
CA ALA A 2 16.05 -21.21 -5.47
C ALA A 2 17.14 -20.59 -6.40
N ASN A 3 17.84 -21.36 -7.17
CA ASN A 3 18.99 -20.90 -7.97
C ASN A 3 18.59 -20.32 -9.36
N ASN A 4 17.33 -20.48 -9.79
CA ASN A 4 16.89 -20.03 -11.12
C ASN A 4 16.62 -18.51 -11.19
N PHE A 5 16.45 -17.84 -10.06
CA PHE A 5 16.12 -16.40 -9.98
C PHE A 5 17.31 -15.54 -9.55
N LYS A 6 18.39 -16.17 -9.09
CA LYS A 6 19.60 -15.50 -8.63
C LYS A 6 20.21 -14.71 -9.79
N HIS A 7 20.21 -13.39 -9.71
CA HIS A 7 20.67 -12.44 -10.74
C HIS A 7 19.63 -11.99 -11.79
N LYS A 8 18.34 -12.31 -11.62
CA LYS A 8 17.29 -11.79 -12.49
C LYS A 8 16.69 -10.51 -11.89
N ASP A 9 16.29 -9.59 -12.75
CA ASP A 9 15.43 -8.48 -12.33
C ASP A 9 13.94 -8.90 -12.34
N ILE A 10 13.06 -8.00 -11.92
CA ILE A 10 11.63 -8.29 -11.77
C ILE A 10 11.00 -8.62 -13.14
N SER A 11 11.34 -7.88 -14.20
CA SER A 11 10.79 -8.10 -15.53
C SER A 11 11.20 -9.47 -16.07
N GLN A 12 12.47 -9.86 -15.89
CA GLN A 12 12.96 -11.19 -16.30
C GLN A 12 12.28 -12.33 -15.52
N ILE A 13 11.86 -12.10 -14.29
CA ILE A 13 11.08 -13.09 -13.53
C ILE A 13 9.69 -13.23 -14.13
N PHE A 14 9.05 -12.13 -14.53
CA PHE A 14 7.74 -12.17 -15.18
C PHE A 14 7.80 -12.83 -16.56
N ASP A 15 8.87 -12.63 -17.34
CA ASP A 15 9.11 -13.27 -18.62
C ASP A 15 9.19 -14.81 -18.55
N MET A 16 9.44 -15.37 -17.37
CA MET A 16 9.46 -16.82 -17.18
C MET A 16 8.07 -17.45 -17.21
N VAL A 17 7.02 -16.66 -16.94
CA VAL A 17 5.62 -17.11 -16.97
C VAL A 17 5.12 -17.08 -18.41
N ARG A 18 5.32 -18.20 -19.14
CA ARG A 18 5.09 -18.26 -20.59
C ARG A 18 3.67 -18.67 -21.00
N ASP A 19 2.86 -19.10 -20.07
CA ASP A 19 1.49 -19.57 -20.26
C ASP A 19 0.43 -18.47 -20.06
N ARG A 20 0.88 -17.24 -19.82
CA ARG A 20 0.02 -16.07 -19.63
C ARG A 20 0.64 -14.85 -20.30
N ASP A 21 -0.21 -13.89 -20.66
CA ASP A 21 0.25 -12.57 -21.11
C ASP A 21 0.80 -11.75 -19.92
N HIS A 22 1.75 -10.86 -20.23
CA HIS A 22 2.43 -10.04 -19.21
C HIS A 22 1.47 -9.18 -18.38
N TYR A 23 0.42 -8.69 -18.99
CA TYR A 23 -0.60 -7.91 -18.31
C TYR A 23 -1.27 -8.71 -17.18
N THR A 24 -1.67 -9.94 -17.48
CA THR A 24 -2.24 -10.86 -16.49
C THR A 24 -1.22 -11.19 -15.40
N VAL A 25 0.05 -11.43 -15.77
CA VAL A 25 1.13 -11.73 -14.81
C VAL A 25 1.33 -10.58 -13.81
N ILE A 26 1.43 -9.34 -14.29
CA ILE A 26 1.64 -8.17 -13.43
C ILE A 26 0.42 -7.87 -12.57
N ARG A 27 -0.78 -7.95 -13.13
CA ARG A 27 -2.02 -7.82 -12.37
C ARG A 27 -2.07 -8.81 -11.22
N ASP A 28 -1.85 -10.08 -11.51
CA ASP A 28 -1.94 -11.16 -10.53
C ASP A 28 -0.81 -11.07 -9.50
N PHE A 29 0.40 -10.67 -9.91
CA PHE A 29 1.51 -10.39 -9.00
C PHE A 29 1.15 -9.31 -7.96
N PHE A 30 0.63 -8.16 -8.41
CA PHE A 30 0.26 -7.09 -7.48
C PHE A 30 -0.94 -7.45 -6.63
N GLU A 31 -1.95 -8.17 -7.16
CA GLU A 31 -3.09 -8.63 -6.39
C GLU A 31 -2.67 -9.63 -5.31
N LEU A 32 -1.87 -10.65 -5.66
CA LEU A 32 -1.33 -11.62 -4.70
C LEU A 32 -0.45 -10.95 -3.63
N SER A 33 0.42 -10.03 -4.04
CA SER A 33 1.28 -9.29 -3.12
C SER A 33 0.46 -8.42 -2.16
N ALA A 34 -0.55 -7.71 -2.68
CA ALA A 34 -1.43 -6.88 -1.87
C ALA A 34 -2.20 -7.71 -0.84
N ILE A 35 -2.80 -8.83 -1.26
CA ILE A 35 -3.53 -9.73 -0.34
C ILE A 35 -2.58 -10.32 0.70
N SER A 36 -1.40 -10.76 0.29
CA SER A 36 -0.40 -11.32 1.21
C SER A 36 0.00 -10.30 2.28
N ILE A 37 0.33 -9.05 1.89
CA ILE A 37 0.65 -7.99 2.85
C ILE A 37 -0.55 -7.72 3.76
N ARG A 38 -1.75 -7.51 3.18
CA ARG A 38 -2.96 -7.22 3.94
C ARG A 38 -3.25 -8.27 5.00
N ASN A 39 -3.28 -9.55 4.60
CA ASN A 39 -3.68 -10.64 5.48
C ASN A 39 -2.71 -10.94 6.63
N ASN A 40 -1.48 -10.40 6.55
CA ASN A 40 -0.53 -10.46 7.67
C ASN A 40 -0.78 -9.39 8.74
N PHE A 41 -1.56 -8.34 8.44
CA PHE A 41 -1.77 -7.20 9.36
C PHE A 41 -3.23 -6.88 9.63
N ASP A 42 -4.15 -7.24 8.75
CA ASP A 42 -5.58 -6.95 8.87
C ASP A 42 -6.38 -8.26 9.05
N PHE A 43 -6.76 -8.55 10.28
CA PHE A 43 -7.56 -9.72 10.67
C PHE A 43 -9.07 -9.40 10.75
N GLY A 44 -9.50 -8.34 10.07
CA GLY A 44 -10.90 -7.93 10.02
C GLY A 44 -11.81 -8.93 9.28
N PRO A 45 -13.12 -8.63 9.18
CA PRO A 45 -14.15 -9.54 8.64
C PRO A 45 -13.86 -10.04 7.22
N GLU A 46 -13.14 -9.24 6.42
CA GLU A 46 -12.83 -9.56 5.03
C GLU A 46 -11.61 -10.48 4.87
N HIS A 47 -10.88 -10.79 5.95
CA HIS A 47 -9.65 -11.60 5.90
C HIS A 47 -9.86 -12.94 5.15
N ALA A 48 -10.91 -13.68 5.51
CA ALA A 48 -11.19 -14.97 4.89
C ALA A 48 -11.57 -14.86 3.39
N ASN A 49 -12.24 -13.78 3.00
CA ASN A 49 -12.60 -13.53 1.60
C ASN A 49 -11.34 -13.24 0.77
N PHE A 50 -10.40 -12.44 1.30
CA PHE A 50 -9.13 -12.18 0.63
C PHE A 50 -8.25 -13.44 0.57
N GLU A 51 -8.20 -14.25 1.62
CA GLU A 51 -7.49 -15.53 1.60
C GLU A 51 -8.03 -16.46 0.52
N LYS A 52 -9.36 -16.59 0.43
CA LYS A 52 -10.00 -17.35 -0.64
C LYS A 52 -9.60 -16.81 -2.01
N ARG A 53 -9.64 -15.49 -2.20
CA ARG A 53 -9.24 -14.85 -3.46
C ARG A 53 -7.77 -15.10 -3.79
N TYR A 54 -6.88 -15.04 -2.81
CA TYR A 54 -5.47 -15.39 -2.97
C TYR A 54 -5.32 -16.81 -3.51
N MET A 55 -6.00 -17.80 -2.89
CA MET A 55 -5.95 -19.19 -3.32
C MET A 55 -6.52 -19.42 -4.71
N GLU A 56 -7.59 -18.72 -5.09
CA GLU A 56 -8.17 -18.78 -6.44
C GLU A 56 -7.15 -18.37 -7.51
N ILE A 57 -6.39 -17.30 -7.29
CA ILE A 57 -5.35 -16.86 -8.22
C ILE A 57 -4.17 -17.82 -8.18
N ALA A 58 -3.67 -18.15 -6.98
CA ALA A 58 -2.47 -18.95 -6.80
C ALA A 58 -2.59 -20.37 -7.40
N GLN A 59 -3.77 -20.99 -7.29
CA GLN A 59 -4.03 -22.30 -7.91
C GLN A 59 -3.89 -22.30 -9.45
N GLY A 60 -4.02 -21.15 -10.07
CA GLY A 60 -3.80 -20.98 -11.50
C GLY A 60 -2.33 -20.91 -11.91
N TYR A 61 -1.38 -20.92 -10.96
CA TYR A 61 0.05 -20.79 -11.22
C TYR A 61 0.82 -22.04 -10.76
N LYS A 62 1.88 -22.37 -11.47
CA LYS A 62 2.84 -23.36 -11.00
C LYS A 62 3.57 -22.84 -9.79
N LYS A 63 3.96 -23.74 -8.88
CA LYS A 63 4.69 -23.38 -7.66
C LYS A 63 5.96 -22.55 -7.94
N GLU A 64 6.70 -22.89 -8.99
CA GLU A 64 7.89 -22.18 -9.41
C GLU A 64 7.63 -20.70 -9.78
N TYR A 65 6.46 -20.39 -10.36
CA TYR A 65 6.07 -19.02 -10.70
C TYR A 65 5.69 -18.22 -9.45
N LEU A 66 5.01 -18.86 -8.48
CA LEU A 66 4.70 -18.24 -7.19
C LEU A 66 5.97 -17.96 -6.38
N GLU A 67 6.97 -18.85 -6.41
CA GLU A 67 8.30 -18.61 -5.85
C GLU A 67 8.99 -17.42 -6.54
N GLY A 68 8.82 -17.28 -7.86
CA GLY A 68 9.25 -16.12 -8.64
C GLY A 68 8.58 -14.83 -8.19
N PHE A 69 7.27 -14.85 -7.95
CA PHE A 69 6.53 -13.68 -7.46
C PHE A 69 7.00 -13.25 -6.07
N ALA A 70 7.25 -14.20 -5.16
CA ALA A 70 7.81 -13.88 -3.85
C ALA A 70 9.20 -13.22 -3.98
N MET A 71 10.06 -13.72 -4.88
CA MET A 71 11.35 -13.13 -5.19
C MET A 71 11.20 -11.72 -5.79
N ALA A 72 10.27 -11.52 -6.74
CA ALA A 72 10.00 -10.23 -7.37
C ALA A 72 9.53 -9.18 -6.33
N LEU A 73 8.68 -9.58 -5.37
CA LEU A 73 8.27 -8.72 -4.26
C LEU A 73 9.46 -8.33 -3.38
N GLY A 74 10.34 -9.29 -3.05
CA GLY A 74 11.57 -9.02 -2.31
C GLY A 74 12.49 -8.04 -3.04
N LEU A 75 12.68 -8.21 -4.37
CA LEU A 75 13.47 -7.28 -5.18
C LEU A 75 12.84 -5.89 -5.27
N LEU A 76 11.51 -5.80 -5.33
CA LEU A 76 10.80 -4.52 -5.29
C LEU A 76 11.04 -3.82 -3.94
N GLY A 77 10.91 -4.55 -2.83
CA GLY A 77 11.21 -4.05 -1.50
C GLY A 77 12.65 -3.55 -1.37
N GLU A 78 13.63 -4.30 -1.90
CA GLU A 78 15.04 -3.90 -1.92
C GLU A 78 15.30 -2.62 -2.70
N LYS A 79 14.66 -2.45 -3.88
CA LYS A 79 14.75 -1.20 -4.66
C LYS A 79 14.17 -0.01 -3.88
N ILE A 80 13.03 -0.20 -3.25
CA ILE A 80 12.37 0.84 -2.44
C ILE A 80 13.24 1.18 -1.22
N ARG A 81 13.74 0.18 -0.49
CA ARG A 81 14.63 0.36 0.66
C ARG A 81 15.89 1.13 0.26
N SER A 82 16.52 0.77 -0.85
CA SER A 82 17.69 1.47 -1.37
C SER A 82 17.44 2.96 -1.64
N ALA A 83 16.23 3.30 -2.11
CA ALA A 83 15.85 4.71 -2.33
C ALA A 83 15.62 5.43 -0.99
N VAL A 84 14.93 4.81 -0.03
CA VAL A 84 14.71 5.37 1.31
C VAL A 84 16.02 5.62 2.04
N GLU A 85 17.00 4.73 1.91
CA GLU A 85 18.35 4.87 2.47
C GLU A 85 19.23 5.89 1.71
N GLY A 86 18.74 6.49 0.63
CA GLY A 86 19.48 7.46 -0.18
C GLY A 86 20.53 6.85 -1.11
N ASN A 87 20.52 5.54 -1.30
CA ASN A 87 21.45 4.81 -2.18
C ASN A 87 20.95 4.76 -3.64
N ALA A 88 19.68 5.08 -3.89
CA ALA A 88 19.06 5.14 -5.20
C ALA A 88 18.01 6.27 -5.24
N PRO A 89 17.64 6.79 -6.42
CA PRO A 89 16.53 7.75 -6.51
C PRO A 89 15.18 7.05 -6.27
N PHE A 90 14.21 7.79 -5.75
CA PHE A 90 12.80 7.40 -5.80
C PHE A 90 12.32 7.30 -7.24
N ALA A 91 11.37 6.41 -7.49
CA ALA A 91 10.83 6.15 -8.83
C ALA A 91 9.37 5.68 -8.76
N ASP A 92 8.66 5.76 -9.87
CA ASP A 92 7.37 5.09 -10.04
C ASP A 92 7.60 3.59 -10.36
N TRP A 93 8.00 2.81 -9.33
CA TRP A 93 8.37 1.41 -9.51
C TRP A 93 7.23 0.55 -10.07
N ALA A 94 6.01 0.74 -9.58
CA ALA A 94 4.86 -0.05 -10.01
C ALA A 94 4.38 0.38 -11.39
N GLY A 95 4.29 1.69 -11.65
CA GLY A 95 3.90 2.21 -12.97
C GLY A 95 4.90 1.84 -14.06
N GLN A 96 6.20 1.88 -13.77
CA GLN A 96 7.24 1.44 -14.72
C GLN A 96 7.08 -0.04 -15.08
N LEU A 97 6.95 -0.93 -14.09
CA LEU A 97 6.73 -2.37 -14.33
C LEU A 97 5.48 -2.61 -15.19
N TYR A 98 4.40 -1.87 -14.92
CA TYR A 98 3.17 -1.96 -15.70
C TYR A 98 3.36 -1.46 -17.13
N MET A 99 4.03 -0.33 -17.34
CA MET A 99 4.26 0.25 -18.67
C MET A 99 5.23 -0.60 -19.52
N ASP A 100 6.27 -1.15 -18.90
CA ASP A 100 7.28 -2.01 -19.56
C ASP A 100 6.69 -3.34 -20.05
N SER A 101 5.55 -3.76 -19.49
CA SER A 101 4.85 -4.99 -19.92
C SER A 101 4.22 -4.92 -21.30
N GLY A 102 4.39 -3.80 -22.04
CA GLY A 102 3.80 -3.61 -23.37
C GLY A 102 2.28 -3.35 -23.36
N THR A 103 1.68 -3.16 -22.20
CA THR A 103 0.24 -2.86 -22.03
C THR A 103 -0.13 -1.45 -22.48
N SER A 104 0.85 -0.60 -22.79
CA SER A 104 0.69 0.73 -23.40
C SER A 104 0.11 0.71 -24.82
N ASN A 105 -0.07 -0.48 -25.41
CA ASN A 105 -0.75 -0.62 -26.69
C ASN A 105 -2.26 -0.40 -26.54
N GLY A 106 -2.69 0.85 -26.57
CA GLY A 106 -4.02 1.39 -26.95
C GLY A 106 -5.32 0.73 -26.50
N LYS A 107 -5.30 -0.52 -26.05
CA LYS A 107 -6.50 -1.27 -25.64
C LYS A 107 -6.93 -1.02 -24.19
N ALA A 108 -6.04 -0.60 -23.32
CA ALA A 108 -6.37 -0.31 -21.92
C ALA A 108 -6.59 1.18 -21.65
N GLY A 109 -6.16 2.08 -22.54
CA GLY A 109 -6.42 3.53 -22.44
C GLY A 109 -5.84 4.23 -21.20
N GLN A 110 -5.11 3.53 -20.35
CA GLN A 110 -4.51 4.08 -19.14
C GLN A 110 -3.05 4.44 -19.40
N PHE A 111 -2.76 5.75 -19.32
CA PHE A 111 -1.40 6.27 -19.32
C PHE A 111 -1.14 6.88 -17.95
N PHE A 112 -0.11 6.40 -17.26
CA PHE A 112 0.31 7.02 -16.02
C PHE A 112 1.06 8.33 -16.29
N THR A 113 0.90 9.28 -15.39
CA THR A 113 1.62 10.56 -15.45
C THR A 113 3.14 10.29 -15.42
N PRO A 114 3.94 10.86 -16.33
CA PRO A 114 5.39 10.70 -16.28
C PRO A 114 5.94 11.10 -14.91
N TYR A 115 6.82 10.27 -14.32
CA TYR A 115 7.30 10.48 -12.94
C TYR A 115 7.97 11.85 -12.74
N SER A 116 8.66 12.38 -13.74
CA SER A 116 9.24 13.73 -13.70
C SER A 116 8.19 14.84 -13.51
N VAL A 117 6.99 14.66 -14.09
CA VAL A 117 5.86 15.58 -13.88
C VAL A 117 5.33 15.44 -12.45
N SER A 118 5.17 14.22 -11.97
CA SER A 118 4.79 13.94 -10.57
C SER A 118 5.77 14.57 -9.58
N GLN A 119 7.08 14.49 -9.83
CA GLN A 119 8.12 15.13 -9.01
C GLN A 119 7.99 16.67 -9.01
N CYS A 120 7.73 17.27 -10.18
CA CYS A 120 7.53 18.71 -10.27
C CYS A 120 6.30 19.14 -9.45
N MET A 121 5.18 18.46 -9.61
CA MET A 121 3.96 18.73 -8.85
C MET A 121 4.15 18.56 -7.35
N ALA A 122 4.83 17.49 -6.94
CA ALA A 122 5.11 17.21 -5.54
C ALA A 122 5.95 18.33 -4.88
N ARG A 123 7.02 18.81 -5.55
CA ARG A 123 7.86 19.89 -5.04
C ARG A 123 7.13 21.23 -4.97
N ILE A 124 6.15 21.47 -5.84
CA ILE A 124 5.29 22.66 -5.78
C ILE A 124 4.34 22.58 -4.58
N ASN A 125 3.75 21.39 -4.33
CA ASN A 125 2.79 21.19 -3.25
C ASN A 125 3.45 21.07 -1.87
N PHE A 126 4.71 20.62 -1.81
CA PHE A 126 5.49 20.42 -0.59
C PHE A 126 6.81 21.16 -0.63
N PRO A 127 6.80 22.53 -0.62
CA PRO A 127 8.02 23.31 -0.59
C PRO A 127 8.79 23.01 0.71
N LYS A 128 10.06 22.65 0.58
CA LYS A 128 10.90 22.13 1.67
C LYS A 128 10.91 23.01 2.91
N ASP A 129 11.03 24.33 2.74
CA ASP A 129 11.12 25.27 3.87
C ASP A 129 9.77 25.42 4.58
N GLU A 130 8.65 25.42 3.84
CA GLU A 130 7.31 25.50 4.42
C GLU A 130 6.96 24.24 5.21
N VAL A 131 7.30 23.05 4.64
CA VAL A 131 7.12 21.77 5.31
C VAL A 131 7.91 21.72 6.62
N ARG A 132 9.17 22.13 6.59
CA ARG A 132 10.03 22.20 7.79
C ARG A 132 9.49 23.16 8.85
N ALA A 133 9.06 24.35 8.44
CA ALA A 133 8.49 25.34 9.34
C ALA A 133 7.23 24.81 10.03
N LYS A 134 6.35 24.13 9.28
CA LYS A 134 5.13 23.54 9.82
C LYS A 134 5.41 22.47 10.86
N LEU A 135 6.32 21.53 10.58
CA LEU A 135 6.67 20.45 11.51
C LEU A 135 7.57 20.93 12.64
N GLY A 136 8.40 21.94 12.43
CA GLY A 136 9.19 22.55 13.49
C GLY A 136 8.34 23.23 14.57
N SER A 137 7.14 23.71 14.22
CA SER A 137 6.19 24.28 15.16
C SER A 137 5.38 23.22 15.96
N ASP A 138 5.15 22.05 15.37
CA ASP A 138 4.50 20.89 16.02
C ASP A 138 5.04 19.58 15.45
N PRO A 139 5.98 18.93 16.16
CA PRO A 139 6.57 17.64 15.71
C PRO A 139 5.57 16.49 15.58
N ASN A 140 4.39 16.59 16.20
CA ASN A 140 3.33 15.59 16.08
C ASN A 140 2.30 15.94 14.99
N SER A 141 2.50 17.05 14.27
CA SER A 141 1.64 17.43 13.16
C SER A 141 1.69 16.38 12.05
N VAL A 142 0.51 16.06 11.48
CA VAL A 142 0.38 15.14 10.36
C VAL A 142 0.03 15.92 9.10
N LEU A 143 0.84 15.73 8.06
CA LEU A 143 0.58 16.21 6.71
C LEU A 143 -0.35 15.21 6.02
N THR A 144 -1.46 15.68 5.48
CA THR A 144 -2.40 14.81 4.78
C THR A 144 -2.24 14.98 3.27
N ILE A 145 -2.13 13.86 2.57
CA ILE A 145 -2.12 13.77 1.10
C ILE A 145 -3.42 13.11 0.68
N TYR A 146 -4.20 13.78 -0.17
CA TYR A 146 -5.40 13.23 -0.76
C TYR A 146 -5.23 13.10 -2.28
N GLU A 147 -5.40 11.89 -2.83
CA GLU A 147 -5.30 11.60 -4.26
C GLU A 147 -6.44 10.66 -4.69
N PRO A 148 -7.52 11.21 -5.29
CA PRO A 148 -8.71 10.43 -5.61
C PRO A 148 -8.57 9.51 -6.83
N THR A 149 -7.51 9.66 -7.63
CA THR A 149 -7.25 8.91 -8.87
C THR A 149 -5.79 8.49 -8.92
N CYS A 150 -5.38 7.67 -7.93
CA CYS A 150 -3.97 7.45 -7.62
C CYS A 150 -3.17 6.71 -8.71
N GLY A 151 -3.83 6.02 -9.66
CA GLY A 151 -3.15 5.21 -10.64
C GLY A 151 -2.21 4.18 -9.97
N ALA A 152 -1.00 4.07 -10.45
CA ALA A 152 0.04 3.22 -9.84
C ALA A 152 0.71 3.86 -8.61
N GLY A 153 0.28 5.06 -8.17
CA GLY A 153 0.81 5.74 -7.00
C GLY A 153 1.98 6.69 -7.27
N GLY A 154 2.34 6.92 -8.52
CA GLY A 154 3.54 7.70 -8.88
C GLY A 154 3.58 9.12 -8.30
N LEU A 155 2.43 9.85 -8.27
CA LEU A 155 2.36 11.19 -7.66
C LEU A 155 2.52 11.12 -6.13
N ILE A 156 1.96 10.09 -5.51
CA ILE A 156 2.10 9.89 -4.06
C ILE A 156 3.54 9.58 -3.71
N VAL A 157 4.20 8.68 -4.45
CA VAL A 157 5.62 8.35 -4.27
C VAL A 157 6.49 9.61 -4.41
N ALA A 158 6.22 10.45 -5.42
CA ALA A 158 6.93 11.72 -5.59
C ALA A 158 6.69 12.69 -4.42
N SER A 159 5.48 12.69 -3.85
CA SER A 159 5.15 13.49 -2.67
C SER A 159 5.92 13.01 -1.43
N ILE A 160 6.02 11.70 -1.24
CA ILE A 160 6.82 11.10 -0.16
C ILE A 160 8.31 11.41 -0.35
N ASP A 161 8.82 11.36 -1.60
CA ASP A 161 10.19 11.77 -1.93
C ASP A 161 10.46 13.24 -1.52
N ALA A 162 9.54 14.15 -1.86
CA ALA A 162 9.66 15.55 -1.48
C ALA A 162 9.64 15.76 0.04
N LEU A 163 8.82 15.00 0.78
CA LEU A 163 8.81 15.02 2.24
C LEU A 163 10.11 14.45 2.83
N ASN A 164 10.63 13.38 2.26
CA ASN A 164 11.91 12.77 2.64
C ASN A 164 13.07 13.75 2.40
N GLU A 165 13.14 14.41 1.25
CA GLU A 165 14.10 15.49 0.97
C GLU A 165 14.00 16.65 1.97
N ALA A 166 12.81 16.93 2.50
CA ALA A 166 12.59 17.91 3.55
C ALA A 166 13.03 17.43 4.96
N GLY A 167 13.44 16.16 5.10
CA GLY A 167 13.83 15.56 6.37
C GLY A 167 12.63 15.20 7.27
N VAL A 168 11.48 14.93 6.66
CA VAL A 168 10.24 14.53 7.37
C VAL A 168 10.25 13.03 7.61
N ASN A 169 9.99 12.60 8.82
CA ASN A 169 9.63 11.22 9.09
C ASN A 169 8.19 10.98 8.59
N TYR A 170 8.04 10.66 7.30
CA TYR A 170 6.74 10.49 6.68
C TYR A 170 5.95 9.32 7.26
N SER A 171 6.60 8.30 7.82
CA SER A 171 5.90 7.18 8.50
C SER A 171 5.17 7.63 9.77
N TRP A 172 5.50 8.80 10.32
CA TRP A 172 4.87 9.38 11.50
C TRP A 172 4.14 10.69 11.22
N ASN A 173 4.65 11.50 10.32
CA ASN A 173 4.17 12.86 10.05
C ASN A 173 3.39 12.99 8.74
N ALA A 174 3.17 11.90 7.99
CA ALA A 174 2.33 11.91 6.80
C ALA A 174 1.21 10.87 6.89
N PHE A 175 0.07 11.20 6.31
CA PHE A 175 -1.05 10.30 6.11
C PHE A 175 -1.56 10.44 4.68
N VAL A 176 -1.77 9.32 4.01
CA VAL A 176 -2.28 9.29 2.64
C VAL A 176 -3.69 8.70 2.63
N ASP A 177 -4.63 9.42 2.04
CA ASP A 177 -5.94 8.89 1.65
C ASP A 177 -6.03 8.97 0.13
N CYS A 178 -6.05 7.84 -0.52
CA CYS A 178 -6.06 7.79 -1.97
C CYS A 178 -6.99 6.70 -2.48
N GLY A 179 -7.33 6.75 -3.76
CA GLY A 179 -8.19 5.74 -4.34
C GLY A 179 -8.09 5.68 -5.85
N ASP A 180 -8.68 4.63 -6.40
CA ASP A 180 -8.87 4.47 -7.83
C ASP A 180 -10.10 3.58 -8.09
N ILE A 181 -10.70 3.73 -9.26
CA ILE A 181 -11.80 2.87 -9.70
C ILE A 181 -11.29 1.50 -10.17
N ASP A 182 -10.04 1.45 -10.59
CA ASP A 182 -9.37 0.26 -11.11
C ASP A 182 -8.68 -0.51 -9.96
N PRO A 183 -9.08 -1.76 -9.68
CA PRO A 183 -8.47 -2.55 -8.62
C PRO A 183 -6.96 -2.79 -8.83
N ARG A 184 -6.47 -2.79 -10.07
CA ARG A 184 -5.03 -2.94 -10.38
C ARG A 184 -4.24 -1.76 -9.85
N CYS A 185 -4.75 -0.55 -10.09
CA CYS A 185 -4.17 0.69 -9.58
C CYS A 185 -4.13 0.67 -8.04
N VAL A 186 -5.23 0.26 -7.42
CA VAL A 186 -5.32 0.10 -5.96
C VAL A 186 -4.27 -0.87 -5.43
N HIS A 187 -4.13 -2.05 -6.05
CA HIS A 187 -3.15 -3.05 -5.60
C HIS A 187 -1.70 -2.57 -5.78
N MET A 188 -1.37 -1.95 -6.94
CA MET A 188 -0.05 -1.37 -7.20
C MET A 188 0.31 -0.30 -6.17
N THR A 189 -0.60 0.65 -5.95
CA THR A 189 -0.41 1.73 -4.98
C THR A 189 -0.30 1.19 -3.55
N TYR A 190 -1.18 0.26 -3.17
CA TYR A 190 -1.15 -0.36 -1.84
C TYR A 190 0.17 -1.09 -1.54
N VAL A 191 0.65 -1.91 -2.48
CA VAL A 191 1.94 -2.63 -2.32
C VAL A 191 3.08 -1.63 -2.19
N THR A 192 3.15 -0.64 -3.08
CA THR A 192 4.22 0.36 -3.06
C THR A 192 4.25 1.16 -1.76
N LEU A 193 3.10 1.66 -1.29
CA LEU A 193 3.01 2.43 -0.05
C LEU A 193 3.26 1.57 1.19
N SER A 194 2.87 0.28 1.16
CA SER A 194 3.18 -0.67 2.24
C SER A 194 4.68 -0.91 2.36
N LEU A 195 5.37 -1.13 1.24
CA LEU A 195 6.82 -1.33 1.21
C LEU A 195 7.61 -0.06 1.55
N LEU A 196 7.07 1.12 1.24
CA LEU A 196 7.64 2.42 1.66
C LEU A 196 7.42 2.72 3.15
N GLY A 197 6.58 1.95 3.85
CA GLY A 197 6.21 2.25 5.24
C GLY A 197 5.36 3.51 5.39
N VAL A 198 4.56 3.85 4.38
CA VAL A 198 3.68 5.03 4.39
C VAL A 198 2.34 4.70 5.02
N PRO A 199 1.92 5.43 6.07
CA PRO A 199 0.57 5.30 6.62
C PRO A 199 -0.48 5.75 5.61
N ALA A 200 -1.29 4.80 5.11
CA ALA A 200 -2.25 5.09 4.06
C ALA A 200 -3.53 4.27 4.15
N VAL A 201 -4.59 4.84 3.59
CA VAL A 201 -5.81 4.14 3.19
C VAL A 201 -5.92 4.24 1.67
N VAL A 202 -5.88 3.10 1.00
CA VAL A 202 -6.06 3.03 -0.46
C VAL A 202 -7.44 2.47 -0.74
N ARG A 203 -8.26 3.23 -1.46
CA ARG A 203 -9.69 2.94 -1.65
C ARG A 203 -9.98 2.44 -3.06
N LEU A 204 -10.73 1.35 -3.16
CA LEU A 204 -11.32 0.91 -4.42
C LEU A 204 -12.72 1.47 -4.58
N GLY A 205 -12.96 2.33 -5.57
CA GLY A 205 -14.27 2.87 -5.84
C GLY A 205 -14.26 4.09 -6.73
N ASP A 206 -15.44 4.68 -6.88
CA ASP A 206 -15.65 5.90 -7.68
C ASP A 206 -15.52 7.13 -6.78
N ALA A 207 -14.44 7.87 -6.96
CA ALA A 207 -14.16 9.07 -6.17
C ALA A 207 -15.11 10.25 -6.50
N LEU A 208 -15.66 10.31 -7.73
CA LEU A 208 -16.61 11.35 -8.11
C LEU A 208 -17.97 11.14 -7.45
N MET A 209 -18.40 9.88 -7.37
CA MET A 209 -19.63 9.50 -6.67
C MET A 209 -19.43 9.31 -5.17
N MET A 210 -18.19 9.34 -4.68
CA MET A 210 -17.81 9.05 -3.29
C MET A 210 -18.28 7.64 -2.85
N GLU A 211 -18.33 6.69 -3.78
CA GLU A 211 -18.75 5.30 -3.55
C GLU A 211 -17.53 4.37 -3.52
N TYR A 212 -17.13 4.00 -2.33
CA TYR A 212 -15.99 3.10 -2.12
C TYR A 212 -16.46 1.70 -1.71
N ARG A 213 -15.93 0.68 -2.39
CA ARG A 213 -16.29 -0.73 -2.22
C ARG A 213 -15.35 -1.47 -1.28
N GLN A 214 -14.06 -1.05 -1.25
CA GLN A 214 -13.04 -1.67 -0.42
C GLN A 214 -12.08 -0.59 0.10
N ASN A 215 -11.54 -0.83 1.30
CA ASN A 215 -10.47 -0.04 1.89
C ASN A 215 -9.28 -0.96 2.19
N TRP A 216 -8.10 -0.53 1.77
CA TRP A 216 -6.84 -1.21 1.98
C TRP A 216 -5.99 -0.36 2.90
N PHE A 217 -5.81 -0.83 4.14
CA PHE A 217 -5.03 -0.15 5.16
C PHE A 217 -3.60 -0.65 5.13
N THR A 218 -2.61 0.25 4.94
CA THR A 218 -1.20 -0.15 4.96
C THR A 218 -0.78 -0.61 6.38
N PRO A 219 0.23 -1.50 6.48
CA PRO A 219 0.75 -1.92 7.78
C PRO A 219 1.14 -0.75 8.68
N ALA A 220 1.83 0.25 8.14
CA ALA A 220 2.24 1.44 8.87
C ALA A 220 1.04 2.21 9.47
N TYR A 221 -0.08 2.30 8.73
CA TYR A 221 -1.30 2.92 9.24
C TYR A 221 -1.92 2.11 10.39
N LEU A 222 -2.02 0.79 10.24
CA LEU A 222 -2.60 -0.08 11.26
C LEU A 222 -1.77 -0.05 12.55
N MET A 223 -0.45 -0.10 12.46
CA MET A 223 0.46 -0.06 13.61
C MET A 223 0.45 1.30 14.32
N ALA A 224 0.34 2.41 13.60
CA ALA A 224 0.33 3.75 14.15
C ALA A 224 -1.09 4.34 14.30
N TRP A 225 -2.14 3.52 14.19
CA TRP A 225 -3.54 3.97 14.24
C TRP A 225 -3.89 4.89 15.41
N PRO A 226 -3.46 4.65 16.66
CA PRO A 226 -3.80 5.54 17.78
C PRO A 226 -3.29 6.96 17.59
N HIS A 227 -2.11 7.14 16.96
CA HIS A 227 -1.54 8.43 16.63
C HIS A 227 -2.38 9.12 15.54
N PHE A 228 -2.62 8.45 14.42
CA PHE A 228 -3.37 9.02 13.30
C PHE A 228 -4.81 9.32 13.64
N LYS A 229 -5.52 8.46 14.37
CA LYS A 229 -6.87 8.69 14.84
C LYS A 229 -6.98 10.00 15.64
N LYS A 230 -6.01 10.29 16.49
CA LYS A 230 -5.99 11.51 17.29
C LYS A 230 -5.77 12.75 16.45
N GLN A 231 -4.91 12.69 15.44
CA GLN A 231 -4.53 13.82 14.60
C GLN A 231 -5.54 14.07 13.48
N ILE A 232 -5.96 13.04 12.77
CA ILE A 232 -6.91 13.13 11.66
C ILE A 232 -8.33 13.43 12.16
N GLY A 233 -8.74 12.87 13.30
CA GLY A 233 -10.05 13.13 13.91
C GLY A 233 -10.26 14.57 14.41
N ARG A 234 -9.24 15.41 14.40
CA ARG A 234 -9.31 16.84 14.73
C ARG A 234 -9.50 17.75 13.50
N GLY A 235 -9.35 17.23 12.29
CA GLY A 235 -9.61 17.94 11.05
C GLY A 235 -10.94 17.48 10.45
N ASN A 236 -11.64 18.40 9.73
CA ASN A 236 -12.82 18.08 8.93
C ASN A 236 -12.47 17.12 7.78
N TYR A 237 -12.14 15.88 8.13
CA TYR A 237 -12.11 14.83 7.13
C TYR A 237 -13.55 14.53 6.72
N PRO A 238 -13.88 14.44 5.44
CA PRO A 238 -15.17 13.90 5.04
C PRO A 238 -15.29 12.53 5.71
N ASN A 239 -16.25 12.39 6.61
CA ASN A 239 -16.50 11.20 7.41
C ASN A 239 -16.14 9.97 6.61
N SER A 240 -15.26 9.14 7.18
CA SER A 240 -14.99 7.79 6.70
C SER A 240 -16.33 7.19 6.27
N ALA A 241 -16.46 6.96 4.96
CA ALA A 241 -17.69 6.66 4.30
C ALA A 241 -18.61 5.82 5.18
N THR A 242 -19.78 6.32 5.45
CA THR A 242 -20.93 5.51 5.75
C THR A 242 -20.92 4.36 4.74
N VAL A 243 -20.53 3.17 5.20
CA VAL A 243 -20.86 1.94 4.50
C VAL A 243 -22.32 2.08 4.12
N PRO A 244 -22.73 1.99 2.84
CA PRO A 244 -24.13 2.03 2.49
C PRO A 244 -24.82 0.97 3.35
N LYS A 245 -25.72 1.40 4.22
CA LYS A 245 -26.60 0.46 4.92
C LYS A 245 -27.31 -0.28 3.81
N SER A 246 -26.98 -1.57 3.64
CA SER A 246 -27.80 -2.48 2.86
C SER A 246 -29.23 -2.29 3.32
N THR A 247 -30.09 -1.92 2.39
CA THR A 247 -31.53 -1.81 2.58
C THR A 247 -32.07 -3.02 3.33
N ASP A 248 -32.66 -2.73 4.47
CA ASP A 248 -33.63 -3.51 5.24
C ASP A 248 -33.77 -4.99 4.90
N THR A 249 -33.12 -5.83 5.72
CA THR A 249 -33.74 -7.04 6.19
C THR A 249 -33.63 -7.03 7.71
N GLN A 250 -34.77 -6.92 8.38
CA GLN A 250 -34.90 -6.98 9.83
C GLN A 250 -34.44 -8.36 10.29
N GLU A 251 -33.22 -8.46 10.80
CA GLU A 251 -32.80 -9.58 11.64
C GLU A 251 -32.70 -9.12 13.08
N LYS A 252 -33.31 -9.92 13.95
CA LYS A 252 -33.38 -9.74 15.40
C LYS A 252 -31.97 -9.64 16.02
N PRO A 253 -31.82 -9.01 17.20
CA PRO A 253 -30.55 -8.93 17.87
C PRO A 253 -30.05 -10.32 18.25
N GLN A 254 -28.94 -10.73 17.65
CA GLN A 254 -28.19 -11.89 18.06
C GLN A 254 -27.32 -11.50 19.26
N GLU A 255 -27.43 -12.26 20.32
CA GLU A 255 -26.71 -12.13 21.57
C GLU A 255 -25.19 -12.04 21.31
N ALA A 256 -24.55 -11.07 21.94
CA ALA A 256 -23.10 -10.84 21.82
C ALA A 256 -22.33 -12.08 22.26
N ALA A 257 -21.42 -12.56 21.43
CA ALA A 257 -20.48 -13.60 21.80
C ALA A 257 -19.61 -13.13 22.98
N PRO A 258 -19.25 -14.01 23.93
CA PRO A 258 -18.44 -13.65 25.08
C PRO A 258 -17.06 -13.16 24.64
N GLU A 259 -16.57 -12.09 25.27
CA GLU A 259 -15.21 -11.59 25.10
C GLU A 259 -14.18 -12.70 25.39
N PRO A 260 -13.12 -12.82 24.57
CA PRO A 260 -12.07 -13.81 24.83
C PRO A 260 -11.37 -13.54 26.17
N PRO A 261 -10.86 -14.56 26.87
CA PRO A 261 -10.19 -14.41 28.15
C PRO A 261 -8.99 -13.46 28.03
N LYS A 262 -8.77 -12.65 29.04
CA LYS A 262 -7.65 -11.67 29.09
C LYS A 262 -6.26 -12.29 28.89
N GLU A 263 -6.09 -13.58 29.19
CA GLU A 263 -4.85 -14.34 28.98
C GLU A 263 -4.56 -14.58 27.49
N GLU A 264 -5.57 -14.88 26.66
CA GLU A 264 -5.40 -15.02 25.20
C GLU A 264 -5.02 -13.69 24.53
N LEU A 265 -5.54 -12.56 25.02
CA LEU A 265 -5.15 -11.23 24.54
C LEU A 265 -3.71 -10.85 24.91
N GLN A 266 -3.19 -11.35 26.04
CA GLN A 266 -1.81 -11.13 26.45
C GLN A 266 -0.83 -12.02 25.66
N GLU A 267 -1.17 -13.26 25.35
CA GLU A 267 -0.38 -14.12 24.48
C GLU A 267 -0.31 -13.60 23.03
N LEU A 268 -1.44 -13.13 22.49
CA LEU A 268 -1.47 -12.47 21.17
C LEU A 268 -0.64 -11.18 21.15
N ALA A 269 -0.70 -10.39 22.22
CA ALA A 269 0.08 -9.15 22.32
C ALA A 269 1.59 -9.43 22.43
N SER A 270 2.01 -10.50 23.12
CA SER A 270 3.41 -10.90 23.18
C SER A 270 3.94 -11.49 21.88
N ALA A 271 3.13 -12.29 21.16
CA ALA A 271 3.47 -12.83 19.85
C ALA A 271 3.59 -11.73 18.79
N VAL A 272 2.75 -10.69 18.85
CA VAL A 272 2.83 -9.51 17.98
C VAL A 272 4.08 -8.67 18.31
N ALA A 273 4.49 -8.58 19.58
CA ALA A 273 5.69 -7.84 19.98
C ALA A 273 6.99 -8.53 19.52
N GLU A 274 7.01 -9.86 19.41
CA GLU A 274 8.17 -10.62 18.89
C GLU A 274 8.30 -10.56 17.36
N THR A 275 7.21 -10.25 16.64
CA THR A 275 7.18 -10.14 15.18
C THR A 275 7.15 -8.70 14.68
N ALA A 276 7.16 -7.71 15.58
CA ALA A 276 7.15 -6.30 15.21
C ALA A 276 8.41 -5.95 14.41
N PRO A 277 8.27 -5.30 13.24
CA PRO A 277 9.42 -4.85 12.47
C PRO A 277 10.25 -3.84 13.28
N ASN A 278 11.58 -3.92 13.17
CA ASN A 278 12.49 -3.01 13.85
C ASN A 278 12.21 -1.57 13.38
N CYS A 279 12.10 -0.68 14.36
CA CYS A 279 12.05 0.76 14.15
C CYS A 279 13.47 1.31 14.26
N ASP A 280 13.91 2.14 13.31
CA ASP A 280 15.21 2.80 13.38
C ASP A 280 15.22 3.93 14.42
N GLU A 281 16.41 4.52 14.66
CA GLU A 281 16.61 5.61 15.64
C GLU A 281 15.76 6.86 15.33
N ASN A 282 15.21 6.99 14.12
CA ASN A 282 14.36 8.08 13.68
C ASN A 282 12.86 7.73 13.74
N GLY A 283 12.49 6.54 14.22
CA GLY A 283 11.11 6.07 14.30
C GLY A 283 10.52 5.63 12.96
N GLN A 284 11.36 5.27 11.99
CA GLN A 284 10.96 4.80 10.68
C GLN A 284 10.90 3.26 10.68
N PHE A 285 9.77 2.70 10.26
CA PHE A 285 9.56 1.25 10.21
C PHE A 285 10.17 0.65 8.95
N SER A 286 10.96 -0.42 9.11
CA SER A 286 11.43 -1.26 8.01
C SER A 286 10.71 -2.60 8.06
N LEU A 287 10.13 -3.03 6.95
CA LEU A 287 9.46 -4.33 6.82
C LEU A 287 10.44 -5.47 6.46
N PHE A 288 11.75 -5.17 6.36
CA PHE A 288 12.79 -6.14 5.99
C PHE A 288 14.03 -6.00 6.87
#